data_c58729594e3189b6084fabe3e8d7642d
#
_entry.id   c58729594e3189b6084fabe3e8d7642d
#
_cell.length_a   1.000
_cell.length_b   1.000
_cell.length_c   1.000
_cell.angle_alpha   90.00
_cell.angle_beta   90.00
_cell.angle_gamma   90.00
#
_symmetry.space_group_name_H-M   'P 1'
#
loop_
_entity.id
_entity.type
_entity.pdbx_description
1 polymer ?
#
loop_
_entity_poly.entity_id
_entity_poly.type
_entity_poly.pdbx_seq_one_letter_code
_entity_poly.pdbx_strand_id
1 'polypeptide(L)'
;MRVTFLEHSGFLVELPSVTLLFDWWKGELPALRPGVPLLVFSSHRHEDHFKPEIFSLDAAAFLLGKDIRLSPRNRARWGLSDETAARCLTLGGSETAAPLSGVTVEPCPPRTRAWRFW
;
A
#
# COMPACT_ATOMS: atom_id res chain seq x y z
N MET A 1 10.38 -16.20 -4.09
CA MET A 1 9.60 -15.25 -3.24
C MET A 1 10.32 -15.06 -1.91
N ARG A 2 10.46 -13.83 -1.51
CA ARG A 2 11.05 -13.50 -0.22
C ARG A 2 10.05 -12.67 0.60
N VAL A 3 9.82 -13.06 1.85
CA VAL A 3 8.93 -12.35 2.77
C VAL A 3 9.75 -11.87 3.96
N THR A 4 9.70 -10.57 4.23
CA THR A 4 10.38 -9.94 5.37
C THR A 4 9.33 -9.34 6.30
N PHE A 5 9.32 -9.76 7.55
CA PHE A 5 8.48 -9.17 8.60
C PHE A 5 9.10 -7.87 9.08
N LEU A 6 8.27 -6.77 9.18
CA LEU A 6 8.74 -5.43 9.55
C LEU A 6 8.16 -5.16 10.91
N GLU A 7 7.95 -5.51 11.87
CA GLU A 7 7.27 -5.19 13.13
C GLU A 7 5.76 -4.92 12.98
N HIS A 8 5.03 -5.28 13.96
CA HIS A 8 3.56 -5.18 14.02
C HIS A 8 2.92 -5.92 12.84
N SER A 9 2.20 -5.19 12.00
CA SER A 9 1.46 -5.76 10.89
C SER A 9 2.22 -5.65 9.56
N GLY A 10 3.45 -5.14 9.57
CA GLY A 10 4.19 -4.83 8.34
C GLY A 10 4.89 -6.02 7.73
N PHE A 11 4.76 -6.16 6.41
CA PHE A 11 5.46 -7.17 5.62
C PHE A 11 5.96 -6.59 4.31
N LEU A 12 7.16 -6.99 3.93
CA LEU A 12 7.70 -6.75 2.60
C LEU A 12 7.76 -8.09 1.87
N VAL A 13 7.10 -8.15 0.72
CA VAL A 13 7.07 -9.37 -0.11
C VAL A 13 7.74 -9.08 -1.44
N GLU A 14 8.80 -9.81 -1.74
CA GLU A 14 9.54 -9.65 -2.98
C GLU A 14 9.23 -10.82 -3.92
N LEU A 15 8.50 -10.51 -5.00
CA LEU A 15 8.18 -11.44 -6.07
C LEU A 15 9.08 -11.13 -7.27
N PRO A 16 9.23 -12.02 -8.25
CA PRO A 16 10.15 -11.76 -9.39
C PRO A 16 9.90 -10.44 -10.11
N SER A 17 8.63 -10.07 -10.33
CA SER A 17 8.28 -8.90 -11.14
C SER A 17 7.68 -7.74 -10.36
N VAL A 18 7.51 -7.88 -9.05
CA VAL A 18 6.88 -6.83 -8.22
C VAL A 18 7.31 -6.96 -6.76
N THR A 19 7.40 -5.84 -6.08
CA THR A 19 7.60 -5.77 -4.63
C THR A 19 6.33 -5.25 -3.98
N LEU A 20 5.90 -5.90 -2.90
CA LEU A 20 4.68 -5.55 -2.18
C LEU A 20 5.04 -5.16 -0.75
N LEU A 21 4.59 -3.98 -0.32
CA LEU A 21 4.79 -3.49 1.05
C LEU A 21 3.44 -3.36 1.73
N PHE A 22 3.25 -4.06 2.85
CA PHE A 22 1.99 -4.11 3.58
C PHE A 22 2.10 -3.44 4.94
N ASP A 23 1.21 -2.49 5.22
CA ASP A 23 0.96 -1.94 6.56
C ASP A 23 2.25 -1.59 7.32
N TRP A 24 3.19 -0.94 6.64
CA TRP A 24 4.45 -0.53 7.23
C TRP A 24 4.23 0.64 8.17
N TRP A 25 4.53 0.44 9.44
CA TRP A 25 4.45 1.46 10.48
C TRP A 25 5.77 1.62 11.22
N LYS A 26 6.29 0.54 11.76
CA LYS A 26 7.58 0.49 12.43
C LYS A 26 8.51 -0.50 11.75
N GLY A 27 9.76 -0.49 12.19
CA GLY A 27 10.77 -1.33 11.64
C GLY A 27 11.50 -0.65 10.48
N GLU A 28 12.77 -1.02 10.33
CA GLU A 28 13.59 -0.50 9.26
C GLU A 28 13.19 -1.14 7.94
N LEU A 29 12.88 -0.28 6.96
CA LEU A 29 12.55 -0.77 5.63
C LEU A 29 13.84 -1.19 4.90
N PRO A 30 13.96 -2.45 4.47
CA PRO A 30 15.11 -2.88 3.67
C PRO A 30 15.22 -2.09 2.36
N ALA A 31 16.40 -2.08 1.77
CA ALA A 31 16.62 -1.45 0.48
C ALA A 31 15.69 -2.07 -0.57
N LEU A 32 14.94 -1.24 -1.27
CA LEU A 32 14.02 -1.68 -2.32
C LEU A 32 14.80 -1.99 -3.60
N ARG A 33 14.37 -3.00 -4.34
CA ARG A 33 15.03 -3.43 -5.57
C ARG A 33 14.83 -2.39 -6.68
N PRO A 34 15.92 -1.85 -7.28
CA PRO A 34 15.80 -0.90 -8.38
C PRO A 34 15.21 -1.60 -9.62
N GLY A 35 14.40 -0.89 -10.39
CA GLY A 35 13.80 -1.41 -11.62
C GLY A 35 12.64 -2.39 -11.42
N VAL A 36 12.27 -2.70 -10.18
CA VAL A 36 11.13 -3.56 -9.87
C VAL A 36 10.02 -2.67 -9.29
N PRO A 37 8.81 -2.68 -9.88
CA PRO A 37 7.72 -1.85 -9.37
C PRO A 37 7.37 -2.18 -7.93
N LEU A 38 7.06 -1.14 -7.15
CA LEU A 38 6.62 -1.27 -5.77
C LEU A 38 5.12 -0.96 -5.68
N LEU A 39 4.38 -1.81 -5.02
CA LEU A 39 3.00 -1.55 -4.62
C LEU A 39 2.95 -1.42 -3.10
N VAL A 40 2.36 -0.32 -2.62
CA VAL A 40 2.26 -0.03 -1.19
C VAL A 40 0.81 -0.17 -0.75
N PHE A 41 0.60 -0.92 0.32
CA PHE A 41 -0.73 -1.24 0.84
C PHE A 41 -0.87 -0.73 2.27
N SER A 42 -1.99 -0.09 2.56
CA SER A 42 -2.42 0.22 3.93
C SER A 42 -3.87 -0.21 4.08
N SER A 43 -4.10 -1.19 4.95
CA SER A 43 -5.43 -1.83 5.06
C SER A 43 -6.48 -0.92 5.70
N HIS A 44 -6.09 -0.07 6.64
CA HIS A 44 -6.98 0.89 7.29
C HIS A 44 -6.19 2.00 7.97
N ARG A 45 -6.90 3.04 8.44
CA ARG A 45 -6.28 4.31 8.90
C ARG A 45 -5.58 4.25 10.25
N HIS A 46 -5.69 3.18 11.02
CA HIS A 46 -5.07 3.08 12.34
C HIS A 46 -3.55 3.21 12.23
N GLU A 47 -2.93 3.84 13.22
CA GLU A 47 -1.51 4.21 13.15
C GLU A 47 -0.55 3.03 12.97
N ASP A 48 -0.93 1.84 13.42
CA ASP A 48 -0.12 0.62 13.27
C ASP A 48 -0.27 -0.02 11.88
N HIS A 49 -1.08 0.56 10.99
CA HIS A 49 -1.30 0.08 9.63
C HIS A 49 -1.08 1.15 8.57
N PHE A 50 -1.06 2.42 8.97
CA PHE A 50 -0.92 3.52 8.03
C PHE A 50 -0.10 4.66 8.63
N LYS A 51 0.86 5.17 7.85
CA LYS A 51 1.56 6.41 8.16
C LYS A 51 1.79 7.20 6.87
N PRO A 52 1.71 8.54 6.93
CA PRO A 52 1.88 9.37 5.74
C PRO A 52 3.26 9.24 5.07
N GLU A 53 4.26 8.79 5.79
CA GLU A 53 5.61 8.60 5.24
C GLU A 53 5.65 7.64 4.06
N ILE A 54 4.66 6.75 3.92
CA ILE A 54 4.59 5.84 2.77
C ILE A 54 4.55 6.59 1.46
N PHE A 55 3.97 7.80 1.44
CA PHE A 55 3.83 8.59 0.22
C PHE A 55 5.15 9.16 -0.29
N SER A 56 6.22 9.10 0.49
CA SER A 56 7.56 9.47 0.04
C SER A 56 8.27 8.36 -0.74
N LEU A 57 7.72 7.15 -0.73
CA LEU A 57 8.30 6.02 -1.45
C LEU A 57 8.01 6.12 -2.95
N ASP A 58 8.96 5.68 -3.77
CA ASP A 58 8.80 5.62 -5.21
C ASP A 58 7.98 4.38 -5.58
N ALA A 59 6.68 4.49 -5.45
CA ALA A 59 5.74 3.40 -5.70
C ALA A 59 5.00 3.59 -7.01
N ALA A 60 4.72 2.48 -7.69
CA ALA A 60 3.88 2.48 -8.88
C ALA A 60 2.43 2.78 -8.52
N ALA A 61 1.98 2.31 -7.35
CA ALA A 61 0.64 2.61 -6.83
C ALA A 61 0.59 2.45 -5.31
N PHE A 62 -0.35 3.17 -4.69
CA PHE A 62 -0.69 3.05 -3.28
C PHE A 62 -2.12 2.54 -3.19
N LEU A 63 -2.30 1.38 -2.57
CA LEU A 63 -3.62 0.76 -2.42
C LEU A 63 -4.06 0.92 -0.97
N LEU A 64 -5.10 1.73 -0.79
CA LEU A 64 -5.53 2.19 0.52
C LEU A 64 -6.91 1.66 0.87
N GLY A 65 -7.11 1.27 2.11
CA GLY A 65 -8.44 0.97 2.63
C GLY A 65 -9.34 2.19 2.53
N LYS A 66 -10.64 1.98 2.41
CA LYS A 66 -11.59 3.07 2.15
C LYS A 66 -11.69 4.09 3.28
N ASP A 67 -11.25 3.77 4.50
CA ASP A 67 -11.23 4.71 5.62
C ASP A 67 -10.02 5.66 5.60
N ILE A 68 -9.07 5.41 4.71
CA ILE A 68 -7.95 6.33 4.45
C ILE A 68 -8.41 7.30 3.35
N ARG A 69 -8.97 8.41 3.76
CA ARG A 69 -9.61 9.35 2.84
C ARG A 69 -8.62 10.36 2.27
N LEU A 70 -8.67 10.54 0.96
CA LEU A 70 -7.84 11.53 0.25
C LEU A 70 -8.59 12.86 0.09
N SER A 71 -9.17 13.36 1.16
CA SER A 71 -9.81 14.67 1.17
C SER A 71 -8.77 15.78 0.94
N PRO A 72 -9.16 16.96 0.46
CA PRO A 72 -8.24 18.10 0.32
C PRO A 72 -7.51 18.42 1.64
N ARG A 73 -8.20 18.31 2.77
CA ARG A 73 -7.62 18.52 4.09
C ARG A 73 -6.52 17.49 4.42
N ASN A 74 -6.79 16.23 4.17
CA ASN A 74 -5.80 15.16 4.42
C ASN A 74 -4.63 15.27 3.47
N ARG A 75 -4.85 15.56 2.20
CA ARG A 75 -3.78 15.78 1.23
C ARG A 75 -2.84 16.90 1.68
N ALA A 76 -3.39 18.01 2.14
CA ALA A 76 -2.60 19.13 2.65
C ALA A 76 -1.81 18.73 3.91
N ARG A 77 -2.47 18.03 4.84
CA ARG A 77 -1.85 17.60 6.09
C ARG A 77 -0.70 16.62 5.87
N TRP A 78 -0.81 15.75 4.86
CA TRP A 78 0.20 14.76 4.53
C TRP A 78 1.24 15.26 3.52
N GLY A 79 1.11 16.46 3.02
CA GLY A 79 2.00 17.00 1.99
C GLY A 79 1.92 16.24 0.68
N LEU A 80 0.74 15.73 0.33
CA LEU A 80 0.55 14.85 -0.83
C LEU A 80 0.45 15.69 -2.10
N SER A 81 1.36 15.46 -3.05
CA SER A 81 1.31 16.09 -4.36
C SER A 81 0.18 15.49 -5.22
N ASP A 82 -0.25 16.24 -6.24
CA ASP A 82 -1.26 15.74 -7.18
C ASP A 82 -0.76 14.50 -7.93
N GLU A 83 0.52 14.44 -8.25
CA GLU A 83 1.14 13.28 -8.90
C GLU A 83 1.04 12.04 -8.01
N THR A 84 1.40 12.16 -6.75
CA THR A 84 1.31 11.04 -5.81
C THR A 84 -0.14 10.64 -5.57
N ALA A 85 -1.04 11.61 -5.42
CA ALA A 85 -2.47 11.33 -5.26
C ALA A 85 -3.05 10.56 -6.44
N ALA A 86 -2.58 10.85 -7.66
CA ALA A 86 -3.04 10.15 -8.87
C ALA A 86 -2.65 8.66 -8.87
N ARG A 87 -1.64 8.28 -8.10
CA ARG A 87 -1.22 6.87 -7.95
C ARG A 87 -1.91 6.13 -6.81
N CYS A 88 -2.82 6.81 -6.10
CA CYS A 88 -3.57 6.20 -5.00
C CYS A 88 -4.87 5.58 -5.49
N LEU A 89 -5.13 4.35 -5.05
CA LEU A 89 -6.37 3.62 -5.33
C LEU A 89 -7.01 3.29 -3.99
N THR A 90 -8.27 3.69 -3.82
CA THR A 90 -9.02 3.41 -2.59
C THR A 90 -9.95 2.23 -2.84
N LEU A 91 -9.79 1.17 -2.08
CA LEU A 91 -10.56 -0.07 -2.24
C LEU A 91 -11.32 -0.39 -0.96
N GLY A 92 -12.55 -0.87 -1.13
CA GLY A 92 -13.37 -1.32 -0.02
C GLY A 92 -14.38 -2.37 -0.47
N GLY A 93 -14.77 -3.24 0.45
CA GLY A 93 -15.76 -4.27 0.17
C GLY A 93 -15.28 -5.29 -0.86
N SER A 94 -15.97 -5.34 -1.99
CA SER A 94 -15.69 -6.29 -3.08
C SER A 94 -14.99 -5.67 -4.28
N GLU A 95 -14.50 -4.45 -4.14
CA GLU A 95 -13.81 -3.77 -5.24
C GLU A 95 -12.50 -4.46 -5.59
N THR A 96 -12.17 -4.48 -6.89
CA THR A 96 -10.90 -5.00 -7.38
C THR A 96 -10.16 -3.91 -8.14
N ALA A 97 -8.83 -4.03 -8.18
CA ALA A 97 -7.98 -3.15 -8.95
C ALA A 97 -6.89 -3.95 -9.66
N ALA A 98 -6.44 -3.44 -10.80
CA ALA A 98 -5.31 -4.00 -11.53
C ALA A 98 -4.24 -2.89 -11.67
N PRO A 99 -3.50 -2.59 -10.60
CA PRO A 99 -2.54 -1.48 -10.59
C PRO A 99 -1.37 -1.68 -11.55
N LEU A 100 -1.08 -2.93 -11.89
CA LEU A 100 -0.03 -3.30 -12.84
C LEU A 100 -0.53 -4.42 -13.74
N SER A 101 0.01 -4.51 -14.94
CA SER A 101 -0.29 -5.61 -15.86
C SER A 101 0.06 -6.95 -15.18
N GLY A 102 -0.88 -7.88 -15.18
CA GLY A 102 -0.72 -9.21 -14.59
C GLY A 102 -0.86 -9.25 -13.06
N VAL A 103 -1.21 -8.12 -12.42
CA VAL A 103 -1.44 -8.06 -10.96
C VAL A 103 -2.85 -7.57 -10.69
N THR A 104 -3.67 -8.42 -10.09
CA THR A 104 -5.02 -8.08 -9.65
C THR A 104 -5.06 -8.08 -8.12
N VAL A 105 -5.69 -7.06 -7.55
CA VAL A 105 -5.80 -6.89 -6.10
C VAL A 105 -7.25 -6.69 -5.72
N GLU A 106 -7.69 -7.41 -4.69
CA GLU A 106 -8.97 -7.13 -4.06
C GLU A 106 -8.82 -7.21 -2.54
N PRO A 107 -9.60 -6.43 -1.78
CA PRO A 107 -9.63 -6.60 -0.33
C PRO A 107 -10.34 -7.91 0.00
N CYS A 108 -9.90 -8.57 1.06
CA CYS A 108 -10.64 -9.71 1.61
C CYS A 108 -11.96 -9.22 2.23
N PRO A 109 -12.90 -10.13 2.50
CA PRO A 109 -14.19 -9.74 3.10
C PRO A 109 -14.01 -8.84 4.33
N PRO A 110 -14.97 -7.94 4.64
CA PRO A 110 -14.81 -6.86 5.60
C PRO A 110 -14.29 -7.25 7.00
N ARG A 111 -14.48 -8.48 7.40
CA ARG A 111 -14.09 -8.93 8.73
C ARG A 111 -12.59 -9.15 8.91
N THR A 112 -11.83 -9.31 7.81
CA THR A 112 -10.42 -9.68 7.86
C THR A 112 -9.49 -8.52 7.64
N ARG A 113 -9.94 -7.41 7.03
CA ARG A 113 -9.14 -6.25 6.66
C ARG A 113 -7.81 -6.63 5.99
N ALA A 114 -7.87 -7.63 5.12
CA ALA A 114 -6.71 -8.17 4.43
C ALA A 114 -6.83 -7.98 2.92
N TRP A 115 -5.77 -8.29 2.20
CA TRP A 115 -5.70 -8.16 0.74
C TRP A 115 -5.51 -9.52 0.10
N ARG A 116 -6.02 -9.68 -1.11
CA ARG A 116 -5.74 -10.83 -1.96
C ARG A 116 -5.09 -10.39 -3.25
N PHE A 117 -4.27 -11.24 -3.78
CA PHE A 117 -3.74 -11.10 -5.14
C PHE A 117 -3.64 -12.43 -5.85
N TRP A 118 -3.71 -12.31 -7.18
CA TRP A 118 -3.48 -13.42 -8.10
C TRP A 118 -3.07 -12.89 -9.47
#